data_e7c1a3e6fd62c1e0a65feb4705b28695
#
_entry.id   e7c1a3e6fd62c1e0a65feb4705b28695
#
_cell.length_a   1.000
_cell.length_b   1.000
_cell.length_c   1.000
_cell.angle_alpha   90.00
_cell.angle_beta   90.00
_cell.angle_gamma   90.00
#
_symmetry.space_group_name_H-M   'P 1'
#
loop_
_entity.id
_entity.type
_entity.pdbx_description
1 polymer ?
#
loop_
_entity_poly.entity_id
_entity_poly.type
_entity_poly.pdbx_seq_one_letter_code
_entity_poly.pdbx_strand_id
1 'polypeptide(L)'
;MRQALELAAKGTDTLSNPRVGCVIVRNGRIIGSGWHESRGSAHAEVAAFANMSSNGASARGATLYVTLEPCNHFGLTPPCTPRIIEEGVSRVVIGMPDPNPKVSGVGIKALEDAGIETLMISKDGEEGKRIEAECKWINRGFIRNVTLGRPWVTIKAAMSLDGMIALADGTSKWITGTEARAYAHELRAEHDGILVGIGTILKDDPELTVRLAKGRSPVRVILDTHLKTPEDSKVTGAGTIIICTKNAWDFQSTKRAIFEKMGVRIIAINEENGHISIKEALKSLASDIGIQRLLVEGGGTIHSSFIKGGFADRAALFIAPRFFGQGIGLTNNLLVNNMEETENYSLRIINTQNLGNDLLLNAVFSNAPEL
;
A
#
# COMPACT_ATOMS: atom_id res chain seq x y z
N MET A 1 6.62 -9.87 -20.35
CA MET A 1 6.38 -9.55 -18.93
C MET A 1 6.02 -8.08 -18.69
N ARG A 2 6.70 -7.08 -19.26
CA ARG A 2 6.34 -5.65 -19.05
C ARG A 2 4.85 -5.37 -19.34
N GLN A 3 4.31 -5.91 -20.41
CA GLN A 3 2.88 -5.76 -20.73
C GLN A 3 1.96 -6.42 -19.70
N ALA A 4 2.38 -7.54 -19.08
CA ALA A 4 1.64 -8.12 -17.96
C ALA A 4 1.68 -7.22 -16.72
N LEU A 5 2.80 -6.54 -16.46
CA LEU A 5 2.89 -5.53 -15.38
C LEU A 5 1.97 -4.32 -15.63
N GLU A 6 1.92 -3.81 -16.85
CA GLU A 6 1.00 -2.72 -17.23
C GLU A 6 -0.47 -3.11 -17.02
N LEU A 7 -0.81 -4.37 -17.31
CA LEU A 7 -2.15 -4.91 -17.04
C LEU A 7 -2.40 -5.05 -15.54
N ALA A 8 -1.44 -5.56 -14.76
CA ALA A 8 -1.55 -5.64 -13.31
C ALA A 8 -1.82 -4.27 -12.66
N ALA A 9 -1.24 -3.21 -13.20
CA ALA A 9 -1.45 -1.84 -12.72
C ALA A 9 -2.91 -1.36 -12.86
N LYS A 10 -3.69 -1.93 -13.78
CA LYS A 10 -5.11 -1.60 -13.97
C LYS A 10 -6.01 -2.13 -12.86
N GLY A 11 -5.59 -3.15 -12.12
CA GLY A 11 -6.31 -3.68 -10.97
C GLY A 11 -6.25 -2.72 -9.79
N THR A 12 -7.20 -1.79 -9.70
CA THR A 12 -7.23 -0.73 -8.67
C THR A 12 -8.13 -1.06 -7.48
N ASP A 13 -9.06 -1.99 -7.62
CA ASP A 13 -10.04 -2.36 -6.59
C ASP A 13 -9.90 -3.82 -6.13
N THR A 14 -8.65 -4.27 -6.02
CA THR A 14 -8.36 -5.66 -5.61
C THR A 14 -8.50 -5.89 -4.10
N LEU A 15 -8.62 -4.83 -3.30
CA LEU A 15 -8.69 -4.89 -1.82
C LEU A 15 -7.53 -5.74 -1.25
N SER A 16 -7.87 -6.84 -0.56
CA SER A 16 -6.88 -7.76 0.02
C SER A 16 -6.20 -8.70 -1.00
N ASN A 17 -6.61 -8.68 -2.27
CA ASN A 17 -6.04 -9.53 -3.32
C ASN A 17 -4.83 -8.87 -3.98
N PRO A 18 -3.90 -9.66 -4.54
CA PRO A 18 -2.77 -9.13 -5.30
C PRO A 18 -3.22 -8.52 -6.64
N ARG A 19 -2.42 -7.60 -7.16
CA ARG A 19 -2.54 -7.08 -8.51
C ARG A 19 -1.78 -7.99 -9.46
N VAL A 20 -2.51 -8.69 -10.32
CA VAL A 20 -1.94 -9.67 -11.23
C VAL A 20 -2.32 -9.32 -12.66
N GLY A 21 -1.37 -9.44 -13.57
CA GLY A 21 -1.58 -9.36 -15.01
C GLY A 21 -1.01 -10.59 -15.71
N CYS A 22 -1.67 -10.98 -16.79
CA CYS A 22 -1.32 -12.15 -17.58
C CYS A 22 -1.37 -11.84 -19.07
N VAL A 23 -0.38 -12.37 -19.82
CA VAL A 23 -0.29 -12.26 -21.27
C VAL A 23 0.08 -13.62 -21.85
N ILE A 24 -0.64 -14.06 -22.89
CA ILE A 24 -0.41 -15.32 -23.62
C ILE A 24 0.20 -15.00 -24.98
N VAL A 25 1.37 -15.59 -25.26
CA VAL A 25 2.15 -15.35 -26.48
C VAL A 25 2.34 -16.63 -27.27
N ARG A 26 2.07 -16.60 -28.57
CA ARG A 26 2.38 -17.70 -29.52
C ARG A 26 3.00 -17.13 -30.77
N ASN A 27 4.13 -17.68 -31.20
CA ASN A 27 4.87 -17.25 -32.39
C ASN A 27 5.21 -15.74 -32.38
N GLY A 28 5.64 -15.22 -31.23
CA GLY A 28 5.99 -13.79 -31.02
C GLY A 28 4.80 -12.83 -30.99
N ARG A 29 3.55 -13.32 -31.09
CA ARG A 29 2.33 -12.51 -31.07
C ARG A 29 1.53 -12.75 -29.80
N ILE A 30 0.99 -11.69 -29.23
CA ILE A 30 0.05 -11.78 -28.13
C ILE A 30 -1.28 -12.28 -28.69
N ILE A 31 -1.79 -13.36 -28.11
CA ILE A 31 -3.05 -14.00 -28.49
C ILE A 31 -4.13 -13.87 -27.41
N GLY A 32 -3.73 -13.51 -26.18
CA GLY A 32 -4.65 -13.26 -25.07
C GLY A 32 -4.00 -12.41 -23.99
N SER A 33 -4.79 -11.63 -23.28
CA SER A 33 -4.34 -10.78 -22.19
C SER A 33 -5.43 -10.56 -21.16
N GLY A 34 -5.06 -10.41 -19.88
CA GLY A 34 -6.02 -10.20 -18.80
C GLY A 34 -5.34 -9.70 -17.54
N TRP A 35 -6.14 -9.22 -16.60
CA TRP A 35 -5.71 -8.81 -15.26
C TRP A 35 -6.78 -9.14 -14.23
N HIS A 36 -6.38 -9.23 -12.97
CA HIS A 36 -7.33 -9.34 -11.87
C HIS A 36 -7.95 -7.96 -11.60
N GLU A 37 -9.20 -7.79 -11.94
CA GLU A 37 -9.86 -6.49 -11.95
C GLU A 37 -10.28 -6.04 -10.53
N SER A 38 -10.95 -6.93 -9.80
CA SER A 38 -11.46 -6.67 -8.47
C SER A 38 -11.61 -7.95 -7.65
N ARG A 39 -11.75 -7.82 -6.34
CA ARG A 39 -11.96 -8.98 -5.46
C ARG A 39 -13.20 -9.79 -5.87
N GLY A 40 -13.02 -11.10 -6.07
CA GLY A 40 -14.07 -12.02 -6.51
C GLY A 40 -14.26 -12.10 -8.03
N SER A 41 -13.63 -11.24 -8.82
CA SER A 41 -13.57 -11.38 -10.28
C SER A 41 -12.59 -12.49 -10.70
N ALA A 42 -12.59 -12.82 -11.99
CA ALA A 42 -11.67 -13.78 -12.57
C ALA A 42 -10.20 -13.41 -12.28
N HIS A 43 -9.36 -14.41 -12.02
CA HIS A 43 -7.92 -14.20 -11.95
C HIS A 43 -7.36 -13.82 -13.34
N ALA A 44 -6.20 -13.19 -13.37
CA ALA A 44 -5.58 -12.67 -14.59
C ALA A 44 -5.42 -13.72 -15.69
N GLU A 45 -5.05 -14.93 -15.32
CA GLU A 45 -4.88 -16.07 -16.23
C GLU A 45 -6.22 -16.45 -16.87
N VAL A 46 -7.28 -16.56 -16.06
CA VAL A 46 -8.64 -16.90 -16.53
C VAL A 46 -9.17 -15.80 -17.45
N ALA A 47 -8.94 -14.54 -17.09
CA ALA A 47 -9.32 -13.38 -17.92
C ALA A 47 -8.53 -13.41 -19.26
N ALA A 48 -7.24 -13.76 -19.24
CA ALA A 48 -6.42 -13.86 -20.44
C ALA A 48 -6.88 -15.00 -21.36
N PHE A 49 -7.25 -16.16 -20.81
CA PHE A 49 -7.82 -17.27 -21.59
C PHE A 49 -9.20 -16.89 -22.17
N ALA A 50 -10.05 -16.22 -21.42
CA ALA A 50 -11.35 -15.76 -21.94
C ALA A 50 -11.17 -14.77 -23.11
N ASN A 51 -10.25 -13.81 -22.97
CA ASN A 51 -9.90 -12.87 -24.05
C ASN A 51 -9.34 -13.60 -25.27
N MET A 52 -8.45 -14.57 -25.09
CA MET A 52 -7.89 -15.39 -26.16
C MET A 52 -9.00 -16.16 -26.92
N SER A 53 -9.89 -16.81 -26.19
CA SER A 53 -10.98 -17.61 -26.77
C SER A 53 -11.97 -16.76 -27.57
N SER A 54 -12.27 -15.54 -27.12
CA SER A 54 -13.11 -14.60 -27.86
C SER A 54 -12.52 -14.18 -29.21
N ASN A 55 -11.20 -14.29 -29.35
CA ASN A 55 -10.49 -14.04 -30.61
C ASN A 55 -10.27 -15.30 -31.45
N GLY A 56 -10.89 -16.44 -31.10
CA GLY A 56 -10.77 -17.70 -31.83
C GLY A 56 -9.38 -18.32 -31.75
N ALA A 57 -8.53 -17.93 -30.80
CA ALA A 57 -7.17 -18.48 -30.64
C ALA A 57 -7.13 -19.62 -29.62
N SER A 58 -6.00 -20.34 -29.56
CA SER A 58 -5.75 -21.46 -28.64
C SER A 58 -4.39 -21.27 -27.97
N ALA A 59 -4.29 -21.58 -26.69
CA ALA A 59 -3.05 -21.49 -25.92
C ALA A 59 -2.14 -22.70 -26.09
N ARG A 60 -2.56 -23.73 -26.81
CA ARG A 60 -1.74 -24.94 -27.01
C ARG A 60 -0.38 -24.60 -27.59
N GLY A 61 0.68 -24.97 -26.87
CA GLY A 61 2.07 -24.68 -27.23
C GLY A 61 2.49 -23.20 -27.06
N ALA A 62 1.65 -22.37 -26.47
CA ALA A 62 1.97 -20.96 -26.18
C ALA A 62 2.83 -20.81 -24.93
N THR A 63 3.42 -19.61 -24.74
CA THR A 63 4.04 -19.14 -23.51
C THR A 63 3.10 -18.20 -22.78
N LEU A 64 2.85 -18.47 -21.50
CA LEU A 64 2.07 -17.62 -20.61
C LEU A 64 3.02 -16.81 -19.72
N TYR A 65 2.86 -15.49 -19.69
CA TYR A 65 3.58 -14.57 -18.80
C TYR A 65 2.62 -14.07 -17.72
N VAL A 66 2.93 -14.29 -16.46
CA VAL A 66 2.10 -13.87 -15.33
C VAL A 66 2.96 -13.19 -14.26
N THR A 67 2.47 -12.09 -13.68
CA THR A 67 3.27 -11.28 -12.75
C THR A 67 3.41 -11.88 -11.34
N LEU A 68 2.60 -12.89 -11.01
CA LEU A 68 2.63 -13.62 -9.74
C LEU A 68 2.49 -15.12 -10.02
N GLU A 69 3.08 -15.96 -9.19
CA GLU A 69 2.93 -17.42 -9.25
C GLU A 69 1.45 -17.85 -9.35
N PRO A 70 1.07 -18.67 -10.34
CA PRO A 70 -0.30 -19.17 -10.47
C PRO A 70 -0.75 -19.97 -9.26
N CYS A 71 -1.92 -19.65 -8.72
CA CYS A 71 -2.44 -20.31 -7.53
C CYS A 71 -2.83 -21.78 -7.81
N ASN A 72 -2.59 -22.65 -6.80
CA ASN A 72 -2.96 -24.07 -6.83
C ASN A 72 -3.85 -24.49 -5.64
N HIS A 73 -4.59 -23.54 -5.10
CA HIS A 73 -5.54 -23.77 -3.99
C HIS A 73 -6.89 -23.14 -4.32
N PHE A 74 -7.96 -23.68 -3.76
CA PHE A 74 -9.30 -23.10 -3.82
C PHE A 74 -9.39 -21.89 -2.89
N GLY A 75 -9.73 -20.74 -3.44
CA GLY A 75 -10.09 -19.53 -2.73
C GLY A 75 -11.56 -19.16 -2.98
N LEU A 76 -11.84 -17.89 -3.30
CA LEU A 76 -13.16 -17.46 -3.79
C LEU A 76 -13.41 -17.97 -5.22
N THR A 77 -12.35 -18.29 -5.95
CA THR A 77 -12.35 -18.83 -7.31
C THR A 77 -11.57 -20.14 -7.34
N PRO A 78 -11.80 -21.02 -8.34
CA PRO A 78 -10.98 -22.20 -8.58
C PRO A 78 -9.52 -21.84 -8.83
N PRO A 79 -8.55 -22.76 -8.57
CA PRO A 79 -7.13 -22.54 -8.83
C PRO A 79 -6.82 -22.35 -10.32
N CYS A 80 -5.79 -21.57 -10.63
CA CYS A 80 -5.39 -21.27 -12.01
C CYS A 80 -4.56 -22.37 -12.66
N THR A 81 -3.75 -23.14 -11.88
CA THR A 81 -2.86 -24.18 -12.44
C THR A 81 -3.59 -25.26 -13.22
N PRO A 82 -4.72 -25.85 -12.78
CA PRO A 82 -5.46 -26.82 -13.58
C PRO A 82 -5.92 -26.24 -14.92
N ARG A 83 -6.35 -24.98 -14.94
CA ARG A 83 -6.80 -24.33 -16.17
C ARG A 83 -5.62 -24.11 -17.14
N ILE A 84 -4.44 -23.71 -16.65
CA ILE A 84 -3.24 -23.55 -17.48
C ILE A 84 -2.85 -24.88 -18.12
N ILE A 85 -2.93 -25.99 -17.37
CA ILE A 85 -2.63 -27.36 -17.85
C ILE A 85 -3.64 -27.77 -18.93
N GLU A 86 -4.94 -27.60 -18.67
CA GLU A 86 -6.03 -27.94 -19.60
C GLU A 86 -5.90 -27.22 -20.94
N GLU A 87 -5.52 -25.94 -20.92
CA GLU A 87 -5.33 -25.10 -22.12
C GLU A 87 -4.10 -25.50 -22.93
N GLY A 88 -3.23 -26.39 -22.42
CA GLY A 88 -2.08 -26.92 -23.12
C GLY A 88 -0.95 -25.93 -23.36
N VAL A 89 -0.76 -24.99 -22.44
CA VAL A 89 0.38 -24.07 -22.41
C VAL A 89 1.67 -24.88 -22.33
N SER A 90 2.71 -24.51 -23.07
CA SER A 90 4.00 -25.22 -23.06
C SER A 90 5.00 -24.63 -22.07
N ARG A 91 4.88 -23.33 -21.75
CA ARG A 91 5.81 -22.61 -20.89
C ARG A 91 5.09 -21.53 -20.08
N VAL A 92 5.46 -21.36 -18.80
CA VAL A 92 4.98 -20.30 -17.92
C VAL A 92 6.16 -19.49 -17.39
N VAL A 93 6.17 -18.17 -17.67
CA VAL A 93 7.14 -17.22 -17.15
C VAL A 93 6.50 -16.45 -16.00
N ILE A 94 7.10 -16.51 -14.82
CA ILE A 94 6.53 -16.03 -13.57
C ILE A 94 7.31 -14.79 -13.11
N GLY A 95 6.61 -13.70 -12.79
CA GLY A 95 7.18 -12.44 -12.37
C GLY A 95 7.76 -12.48 -10.96
N MET A 96 7.02 -13.03 -10.00
CA MET A 96 7.46 -13.22 -8.61
C MET A 96 6.81 -14.48 -8.01
N PRO A 97 7.45 -15.13 -7.00
CA PRO A 97 6.81 -16.22 -6.26
C PRO A 97 5.65 -15.71 -5.40
N ASP A 98 4.75 -16.61 -4.99
CA ASP A 98 3.74 -16.26 -4.00
C ASP A 98 4.42 -15.93 -2.65
N PRO A 99 4.15 -14.77 -2.04
CA PRO A 99 4.78 -14.39 -0.77
C PRO A 99 4.32 -15.22 0.44
N ASN A 100 3.25 -16.03 0.30
CA ASN A 100 2.77 -16.90 1.35
C ASN A 100 3.63 -18.18 1.40
N PRO A 101 4.40 -18.44 2.48
CA PRO A 101 5.27 -19.61 2.57
C PRO A 101 4.54 -20.95 2.45
N LYS A 102 3.22 -20.98 2.73
CA LYS A 102 2.39 -22.18 2.61
C LYS A 102 1.96 -22.49 1.18
N VAL A 103 2.10 -21.54 0.27
CA VAL A 103 1.64 -21.60 -1.12
C VAL A 103 2.80 -21.52 -2.10
N SER A 104 3.86 -20.80 -1.73
CA SER A 104 5.05 -20.57 -2.55
C SER A 104 5.65 -21.86 -3.08
N GLY A 105 5.83 -21.93 -4.41
CA GLY A 105 6.37 -23.08 -5.13
C GLY A 105 5.36 -24.20 -5.43
N VAL A 106 4.17 -24.17 -4.82
CA VAL A 106 3.15 -25.23 -5.01
C VAL A 106 2.55 -25.15 -6.41
N GLY A 107 2.28 -23.94 -6.90
CA GLY A 107 1.81 -23.72 -8.27
C GLY A 107 2.84 -24.08 -9.32
N ILE A 108 4.09 -23.68 -9.10
CA ILE A 108 5.24 -24.00 -9.96
C ILE A 108 5.38 -25.51 -10.08
N LYS A 109 5.44 -26.21 -8.93
CA LYS A 109 5.58 -27.68 -8.93
C LYS A 109 4.45 -28.38 -9.66
N ALA A 110 3.20 -27.95 -9.49
CA ALA A 110 2.06 -28.56 -10.18
C ALA A 110 2.15 -28.41 -11.70
N LEU A 111 2.66 -27.27 -12.20
CA LEU A 111 2.90 -27.05 -13.63
C LEU A 111 4.05 -27.93 -14.16
N GLU A 112 5.15 -28.03 -13.41
CA GLU A 112 6.30 -28.89 -13.77
C GLU A 112 5.95 -30.37 -13.78
N ASP A 113 5.20 -30.84 -12.78
CA ASP A 113 4.69 -32.22 -12.70
C ASP A 113 3.76 -32.56 -13.90
N ALA A 114 3.11 -31.56 -14.50
CA ALA A 114 2.31 -31.69 -15.72
C ALA A 114 3.13 -31.53 -17.03
N GLY A 115 4.45 -31.39 -16.95
CA GLY A 115 5.35 -31.25 -18.11
C GLY A 115 5.41 -29.85 -18.70
N ILE A 116 4.95 -28.81 -17.99
CA ILE A 116 5.03 -27.43 -18.44
C ILE A 116 6.35 -26.83 -17.97
N GLU A 117 7.11 -26.22 -18.88
CA GLU A 117 8.34 -25.51 -18.53
C GLU A 117 8.01 -24.25 -17.69
N THR A 118 8.64 -24.09 -16.53
CA THR A 118 8.50 -22.90 -15.71
C THR A 118 9.80 -22.09 -15.66
N LEU A 119 9.69 -20.77 -15.68
CA LEU A 119 10.83 -19.84 -15.54
C LEU A 119 10.46 -18.67 -14.62
N MET A 120 11.23 -18.51 -13.56
CA MET A 120 11.21 -17.25 -12.79
C MET A 120 11.94 -16.18 -13.60
N ILE A 121 11.29 -15.03 -13.81
CA ILE A 121 11.83 -13.93 -14.62
C ILE A 121 13.18 -13.41 -14.11
N SER A 122 13.43 -13.47 -12.81
CA SER A 122 14.69 -13.05 -12.17
C SER A 122 15.91 -13.88 -12.64
N LYS A 123 15.70 -15.08 -13.20
CA LYS A 123 16.75 -15.89 -13.81
C LYS A 123 17.14 -15.40 -15.21
N ASP A 124 16.41 -14.45 -15.78
CA ASP A 124 16.67 -13.85 -17.09
C ASP A 124 17.55 -12.58 -16.99
N GLY A 125 18.65 -12.69 -16.26
CA GLY A 125 19.65 -11.64 -16.11
C GLY A 125 19.20 -10.43 -15.29
N GLU A 126 19.89 -9.29 -15.44
CA GLU A 126 19.63 -8.08 -14.66
C GLU A 126 18.26 -7.45 -14.98
N GLU A 127 17.82 -7.52 -16.23
CA GLU A 127 16.49 -7.03 -16.62
C GLU A 127 15.39 -7.86 -15.97
N GLY A 128 15.55 -9.17 -15.89
CA GLY A 128 14.62 -10.05 -15.20
C GLY A 128 14.50 -9.75 -13.72
N LYS A 129 15.62 -9.47 -13.05
CA LYS A 129 15.63 -9.03 -11.64
C LYS A 129 14.90 -7.69 -11.43
N ARG A 130 15.07 -6.74 -12.35
CA ARG A 130 14.33 -5.46 -12.32
C ARG A 130 12.83 -5.68 -12.46
N ILE A 131 12.42 -6.52 -13.37
CA ILE A 131 11.00 -6.86 -13.59
C ILE A 131 10.42 -7.56 -12.35
N GLU A 132 11.15 -8.48 -11.71
CA GLU A 132 10.72 -9.10 -10.46
C GLU A 132 10.53 -8.05 -9.36
N ALA A 133 11.46 -7.11 -9.23
CA ALA A 133 11.36 -6.02 -8.26
C ALA A 133 10.12 -5.12 -8.53
N GLU A 134 9.78 -4.87 -9.81
CA GLU A 134 8.56 -4.15 -10.20
C GLU A 134 7.29 -4.96 -9.86
N CYS A 135 7.29 -6.30 -10.05
CA CYS A 135 6.18 -7.17 -9.64
C CYS A 135 5.96 -7.14 -8.13
N LYS A 136 7.04 -7.18 -7.35
CA LYS A 136 7.00 -7.04 -5.88
C LYS A 136 6.52 -5.65 -5.46
N TRP A 137 7.01 -4.60 -6.12
CA TRP A 137 6.64 -3.23 -5.81
C TRP A 137 5.14 -2.96 -6.01
N ILE A 138 4.55 -3.43 -7.10
CA ILE A 138 3.11 -3.27 -7.34
C ILE A 138 2.27 -4.02 -6.30
N ASN A 139 2.80 -5.14 -5.77
CA ASN A 139 2.18 -6.01 -4.78
C ASN A 139 2.69 -5.78 -3.33
N ARG A 140 3.45 -4.70 -3.05
CA ARG A 140 4.06 -4.43 -1.74
C ARG A 140 3.09 -4.50 -0.56
N GLY A 141 1.87 -4.02 -0.75
CA GLY A 141 0.81 -4.09 0.27
C GLY A 141 0.34 -5.52 0.53
N PHE A 142 0.10 -6.29 -0.53
CA PHE A 142 -0.24 -7.71 -0.44
C PHE A 142 0.88 -8.50 0.25
N ILE A 143 2.14 -8.28 -0.16
CA ILE A 143 3.30 -8.93 0.45
C ILE A 143 3.36 -8.64 1.95
N ARG A 144 3.24 -7.37 2.36
CA ARG A 144 3.27 -6.99 3.78
C ARG A 144 2.13 -7.60 4.58
N ASN A 145 0.94 -7.63 4.00
CA ASN A 145 -0.21 -8.23 4.67
C ASN A 145 0.00 -9.74 4.89
N VAL A 146 0.45 -10.45 3.87
CA VAL A 146 0.67 -11.91 3.95
C VAL A 146 1.84 -12.26 4.89
N THR A 147 2.93 -11.52 4.85
CA THR A 147 4.16 -11.83 5.61
C THR A 147 4.15 -11.29 7.05
N LEU A 148 3.54 -10.13 7.29
CA LEU A 148 3.58 -9.44 8.58
C LEU A 148 2.20 -9.15 9.19
N GLY A 149 1.09 -9.47 8.50
CA GLY A 149 -0.27 -9.21 8.97
C GLY A 149 -0.61 -7.72 9.12
N ARG A 150 0.05 -6.83 8.37
CA ARG A 150 -0.16 -5.39 8.40
C ARG A 150 -0.09 -4.74 7.01
N PRO A 151 -0.61 -3.51 6.82
CA PRO A 151 -0.44 -2.79 5.57
C PRO A 151 1.02 -2.41 5.31
N TRP A 152 1.36 -2.14 4.05
CA TRP A 152 2.50 -1.32 3.69
C TRP A 152 2.24 0.12 4.11
N VAL A 153 3.17 0.70 4.88
CA VAL A 153 3.04 2.05 5.46
C VAL A 153 3.97 3.02 4.77
N THR A 154 3.40 4.09 4.21
CA THR A 154 4.13 5.23 3.66
C THR A 154 3.99 6.42 4.59
N ILE A 155 5.08 6.92 5.16
CA ILE A 155 5.14 8.21 5.85
C ILE A 155 5.20 9.30 4.78
N LYS A 156 4.27 10.27 4.83
CA LYS A 156 4.33 11.45 3.97
C LYS A 156 4.45 12.71 4.84
N ALA A 157 5.42 13.54 4.52
CA ALA A 157 5.54 14.85 5.14
C ALA A 157 5.89 15.93 4.11
N ALA A 158 5.38 17.14 4.36
CA ALA A 158 5.87 18.37 3.72
C ALA A 158 6.66 19.14 4.80
N MET A 159 7.89 19.51 4.47
CA MET A 159 8.79 20.15 5.43
C MET A 159 9.65 21.22 4.79
N SER A 160 10.19 22.11 5.61
CA SER A 160 11.25 23.04 5.24
C SER A 160 12.59 22.30 5.03
N LEU A 161 13.58 22.99 4.47
CA LEU A 161 14.92 22.43 4.24
C LEU A 161 15.61 22.00 5.55
N ASP A 162 15.30 22.66 6.65
CA ASP A 162 15.76 22.35 8.02
C ASP A 162 14.86 21.37 8.77
N GLY A 163 13.94 20.65 8.06
CA GLY A 163 13.18 19.52 8.59
C GLY A 163 11.93 19.87 9.41
N MET A 164 11.43 21.11 9.34
CA MET A 164 10.26 21.55 10.10
C MET A 164 8.97 21.35 9.30
N ILE A 165 7.96 20.74 9.93
CA ILE A 165 6.63 20.52 9.36
C ILE A 165 5.60 21.60 9.74
N ALA A 166 5.98 22.51 10.64
CA ALA A 166 5.22 23.70 11.02
C ALA A 166 6.13 24.72 11.72
N LEU A 167 5.71 25.98 11.77
CA LEU A 167 6.33 26.99 12.62
C LEU A 167 6.09 26.68 14.11
N ALA A 168 6.74 27.41 15.03
CA ALA A 168 6.63 27.20 16.47
C ALA A 168 5.18 27.40 17.00
N ASP A 169 4.41 28.32 16.40
CA ASP A 169 2.99 28.51 16.68
C ASP A 169 2.10 27.43 16.08
N GLY A 170 2.74 26.53 15.29
CA GLY A 170 2.12 25.43 14.57
C GLY A 170 1.51 25.79 13.22
N THR A 171 1.66 27.02 12.72
CA THR A 171 1.25 27.36 11.34
C THR A 171 2.00 26.50 10.34
N SER A 172 1.27 25.85 9.41
CA SER A 172 1.82 24.88 8.44
C SER A 172 1.38 25.09 6.99
N LYS A 173 0.50 26.06 6.71
CA LYS A 173 -0.07 26.31 5.36
C LYS A 173 0.52 27.58 4.75
N TRP A 174 1.17 27.56 3.59
CA TRP A 174 1.56 26.39 2.79
C TRP A 174 3.09 26.26 2.82
N ILE A 175 3.59 25.06 3.14
CA ILE A 175 5.03 24.79 3.16
C ILE A 175 5.53 24.62 1.72
N THR A 176 4.84 23.80 0.92
CA THR A 176 5.21 23.41 -0.43
C THR A 176 4.29 24.04 -1.48
N GLY A 177 4.76 24.09 -2.72
CA GLY A 177 4.07 24.65 -3.88
C GLY A 177 2.92 23.79 -4.40
N THR A 178 2.34 24.24 -5.53
CA THR A 178 1.14 23.63 -6.14
C THR A 178 1.41 22.25 -6.71
N GLU A 179 2.56 22.05 -7.37
CA GLU A 179 2.94 20.79 -7.97
C GLU A 179 3.16 19.71 -6.91
N ALA A 180 3.84 20.05 -5.81
CA ALA A 180 4.05 19.16 -4.68
C ALA A 180 2.72 18.76 -4.02
N ARG A 181 1.78 19.71 -3.89
CA ARG A 181 0.43 19.41 -3.38
C ARG A 181 -0.38 18.53 -4.33
N ALA A 182 -0.29 18.73 -5.65
CA ALA A 182 -0.92 17.88 -6.64
C ALA A 182 -0.40 16.43 -6.52
N TYR A 183 0.92 16.26 -6.45
CA TYR A 183 1.54 14.94 -6.26
C TYR A 183 1.16 14.29 -4.93
N ALA A 184 1.01 15.06 -3.85
CA ALA A 184 0.50 14.54 -2.58
C ALA A 184 -0.93 13.96 -2.72
N HIS A 185 -1.77 14.52 -3.60
CA HIS A 185 -3.08 13.95 -3.93
C HIS A 185 -2.98 12.69 -4.81
N GLU A 186 -1.97 12.58 -5.68
CA GLU A 186 -1.67 11.33 -6.40
C GLU A 186 -1.29 10.22 -5.40
N LEU A 187 -0.43 10.53 -4.43
CA LEU A 187 -0.11 9.59 -3.35
C LEU A 187 -1.34 9.13 -2.57
N ARG A 188 -2.29 10.03 -2.28
CA ARG A 188 -3.55 9.64 -1.65
C ARG A 188 -4.35 8.68 -2.52
N ALA A 189 -4.42 8.93 -3.84
CA ALA A 189 -5.10 8.06 -4.78
C ALA A 189 -4.44 6.67 -4.92
N GLU A 190 -3.13 6.58 -4.69
CA GLU A 190 -2.38 5.31 -4.69
C GLU A 190 -2.63 4.44 -3.45
N HIS A 191 -3.11 5.02 -2.34
CA HIS A 191 -3.26 4.33 -1.06
C HIS A 191 -4.72 3.98 -0.78
N ASP A 192 -4.91 2.88 -0.04
CA ASP A 192 -6.25 2.39 0.34
C ASP A 192 -6.79 3.12 1.57
N GLY A 193 -5.89 3.55 2.46
CA GLY A 193 -6.19 4.33 3.66
C GLY A 193 -5.25 5.51 3.85
N ILE A 194 -5.76 6.58 4.47
CA ILE A 194 -5.00 7.74 4.94
C ILE A 194 -5.17 7.89 6.44
N LEU A 195 -4.07 7.95 7.18
CA LEU A 195 -4.08 7.99 8.65
C LEU A 195 -3.50 9.31 9.16
N VAL A 196 -4.22 9.90 10.11
CA VAL A 196 -3.76 11.05 10.90
C VAL A 196 -4.06 10.84 12.39
N GLY A 197 -3.38 11.58 13.27
CA GLY A 197 -3.73 11.67 14.68
C GLY A 197 -4.82 12.72 14.93
N ILE A 198 -5.51 12.61 16.07
CA ILE A 198 -6.56 13.56 16.48
C ILE A 198 -6.05 15.01 16.50
N GLY A 199 -4.78 15.25 16.83
CA GLY A 199 -4.21 16.61 16.84
C GLY A 199 -4.30 17.30 15.47
N THR A 200 -4.15 16.56 14.36
CA THR A 200 -4.31 17.08 13.00
C THR A 200 -5.76 17.49 12.73
N ILE A 201 -6.73 16.70 13.21
CA ILE A 201 -8.16 17.02 13.06
C ILE A 201 -8.52 18.28 13.81
N LEU A 202 -8.14 18.37 15.08
CA LEU A 202 -8.45 19.51 15.95
C LEU A 202 -7.81 20.82 15.47
N LYS A 203 -6.64 20.74 14.80
CA LYS A 203 -5.91 21.92 14.36
C LYS A 203 -6.29 22.38 12.96
N ASP A 204 -6.37 21.46 12.02
CA ASP A 204 -6.41 21.77 10.59
C ASP A 204 -7.78 21.50 9.96
N ASP A 205 -8.66 20.74 10.61
CA ASP A 205 -9.94 20.22 10.09
C ASP A 205 -9.84 19.82 8.61
N PRO A 206 -8.95 18.85 8.27
CA PRO A 206 -8.67 18.51 6.89
C PRO A 206 -9.75 17.57 6.32
N GLU A 207 -10.01 17.62 5.00
CA GLU A 207 -10.93 16.69 4.35
C GLU A 207 -10.31 15.30 4.09
N LEU A 208 -8.99 15.19 3.98
CA LEU A 208 -8.23 13.97 3.68
C LEU A 208 -8.69 13.25 2.38
N THR A 209 -9.18 13.99 1.42
CA THR A 209 -9.71 13.49 0.15
C THR A 209 -8.76 13.75 -1.02
N VAL A 210 -8.99 13.09 -2.16
CA VAL A 210 -8.33 13.37 -3.44
C VAL A 210 -9.14 14.44 -4.17
N ARG A 211 -8.52 15.59 -4.49
CA ARG A 211 -9.15 16.72 -5.17
C ARG A 211 -8.30 17.28 -6.33
N LEU A 212 -6.97 17.15 -6.24
CA LEU A 212 -6.02 17.70 -7.22
C LEU A 212 -5.41 16.63 -8.13
N ALA A 213 -5.91 15.40 -8.07
CA ALA A 213 -5.48 14.28 -8.90
C ALA A 213 -6.68 13.42 -9.31
N LYS A 214 -6.47 12.54 -10.30
CA LYS A 214 -7.44 11.50 -10.66
C LYS A 214 -7.33 10.32 -9.70
N GLY A 215 -8.43 9.68 -9.39
CA GLY A 215 -8.48 8.48 -8.54
C GLY A 215 -9.50 8.60 -7.42
N ARG A 216 -9.66 7.50 -6.66
CA ARG A 216 -10.57 7.47 -5.51
C ARG A 216 -9.90 8.05 -4.27
N SER A 217 -10.71 8.62 -3.38
CA SER A 217 -10.24 9.00 -2.06
C SER A 217 -10.02 7.75 -1.19
N PRO A 218 -8.93 7.71 -0.41
CA PRO A 218 -8.67 6.63 0.53
C PRO A 218 -9.65 6.64 1.71
N VAL A 219 -9.79 5.51 2.40
CA VAL A 219 -10.49 5.42 3.69
C VAL A 219 -9.76 6.31 4.69
N ARG A 220 -10.48 7.21 5.36
CA ARG A 220 -9.92 8.12 6.36
C ARG A 220 -9.80 7.39 7.70
N VAL A 221 -8.61 7.36 8.28
CA VAL A 221 -8.31 6.71 9.55
C VAL A 221 -7.81 7.75 10.55
N ILE A 222 -8.47 7.85 11.70
CA ILE A 222 -8.11 8.80 12.76
C ILE A 222 -7.67 8.00 13.99
N LEU A 223 -6.43 8.21 14.46
CA LEU A 223 -6.00 7.72 15.78
C LEU A 223 -6.45 8.71 16.84
N ASP A 224 -7.43 8.34 17.63
CA ASP A 224 -8.07 9.18 18.64
C ASP A 224 -8.27 8.42 19.95
N THR A 225 -7.22 8.37 20.76
CA THR A 225 -7.16 7.61 22.02
C THR A 225 -8.41 7.79 22.89
N HIS A 226 -8.99 9.00 22.93
CA HIS A 226 -10.07 9.35 23.85
C HIS A 226 -11.40 9.70 23.16
N LEU A 227 -11.52 9.45 21.86
CA LEU A 227 -12.68 9.79 21.04
C LEU A 227 -13.03 11.29 21.12
N LYS A 228 -12.01 12.17 20.95
CA LYS A 228 -12.15 13.63 21.01
C LYS A 228 -12.54 14.27 19.66
N THR A 229 -12.53 13.53 18.56
CA THR A 229 -12.89 14.04 17.23
C THR A 229 -14.21 14.82 17.30
N PRO A 230 -14.28 16.07 16.82
CA PRO A 230 -15.54 16.82 16.77
C PRO A 230 -16.54 16.16 15.83
N GLU A 231 -17.82 16.22 16.18
CA GLU A 231 -18.89 15.60 15.39
C GLU A 231 -19.11 16.32 14.05
N ASP A 232 -18.83 17.62 14.02
CA ASP A 232 -18.96 18.52 12.87
C ASP A 232 -17.69 18.65 12.02
N SER A 233 -16.62 17.90 12.33
CA SER A 233 -15.40 17.97 11.53
C SER A 233 -15.59 17.40 10.12
N LYS A 234 -14.87 17.95 9.14
CA LYS A 234 -14.97 17.58 7.71
C LYS A 234 -14.69 16.11 7.42
N VAL A 235 -13.99 15.43 8.32
CA VAL A 235 -13.70 14.00 8.19
C VAL A 235 -14.85 13.11 8.64
N THR A 236 -15.82 13.60 9.42
CA THR A 236 -16.90 12.78 9.95
C THR A 236 -17.90 12.40 8.88
N GLY A 237 -18.25 11.10 8.83
CA GLY A 237 -19.18 10.54 7.85
C GLY A 237 -18.68 9.24 7.25
N ALA A 238 -19.42 8.73 6.27
CA ALA A 238 -19.11 7.49 5.58
C ALA A 238 -17.69 7.48 4.99
N GLY A 239 -17.01 6.33 5.07
CA GLY A 239 -15.62 6.18 4.65
C GLY A 239 -14.59 6.69 5.68
N THR A 240 -15.03 6.93 6.94
CA THR A 240 -14.14 7.27 8.05
C THR A 240 -14.12 6.16 9.10
N ILE A 241 -12.93 5.88 9.60
CA ILE A 241 -12.68 4.97 10.70
C ILE A 241 -12.00 5.78 11.82
N ILE A 242 -12.55 5.72 13.01
CA ILE A 242 -11.89 6.25 14.22
C ILE A 242 -11.41 5.04 15.04
N ILE A 243 -10.12 5.03 15.34
CA ILE A 243 -9.52 4.03 16.22
C ILE A 243 -9.34 4.67 17.59
N CYS A 244 -9.96 4.10 18.62
CA CYS A 244 -9.87 4.57 19.99
C CYS A 244 -9.47 3.45 20.95
N THR A 245 -9.19 3.79 22.21
CA THR A 245 -8.98 2.79 23.26
C THR A 245 -10.30 2.13 23.66
N LYS A 246 -10.25 0.90 24.21
CA LYS A 246 -11.42 0.25 24.78
C LYS A 246 -12.05 1.08 25.89
N ASN A 247 -11.24 1.74 26.69
CA ASN A 247 -11.69 2.65 27.73
C ASN A 247 -12.55 3.79 27.14
N ALA A 248 -12.06 4.47 26.09
CA ALA A 248 -12.83 5.51 25.42
C ALA A 248 -14.11 4.96 24.76
N TRP A 249 -14.07 3.78 24.21
CA TRP A 249 -15.24 3.07 23.67
C TRP A 249 -16.34 2.88 24.73
N ASP A 250 -15.98 2.46 25.92
CA ASP A 250 -16.95 2.19 27.00
C ASP A 250 -17.52 3.49 27.58
N PHE A 251 -16.68 4.50 27.82
CA PHE A 251 -17.09 5.77 28.43
C PHE A 251 -17.80 6.76 27.49
N GLN A 252 -17.58 6.67 26.17
CA GLN A 252 -18.12 7.61 25.18
C GLN A 252 -19.31 7.05 24.38
N SER A 253 -20.19 6.28 25.04
CA SER A 253 -21.30 5.57 24.38
C SER A 253 -22.24 6.47 23.57
N THR A 254 -22.57 7.67 24.09
CA THR A 254 -23.43 8.64 23.39
C THR A 254 -22.76 9.16 22.11
N LYS A 255 -21.50 9.59 22.20
CA LYS A 255 -20.75 10.11 21.05
C LYS A 255 -20.51 9.01 20.00
N ARG A 256 -20.23 7.78 20.44
CA ARG A 256 -20.13 6.63 19.57
C ARG A 256 -21.40 6.41 18.77
N ALA A 257 -22.58 6.42 19.41
CA ALA A 257 -23.86 6.27 18.74
C ALA A 257 -24.13 7.38 17.71
N ILE A 258 -23.68 8.60 17.97
CA ILE A 258 -23.76 9.71 17.00
C ILE A 258 -22.91 9.39 15.77
N PHE A 259 -21.63 9.04 15.97
CA PHE A 259 -20.72 8.70 14.87
C PHE A 259 -21.20 7.52 14.03
N GLU A 260 -21.71 6.46 14.66
CA GLU A 260 -22.28 5.30 13.98
C GLU A 260 -23.47 5.69 13.07
N LYS A 261 -24.35 6.57 13.56
CA LYS A 261 -25.47 7.13 12.75
C LYS A 261 -24.97 7.96 11.56
N MET A 262 -23.82 8.61 11.68
CA MET A 262 -23.18 9.37 10.61
C MET A 262 -22.43 8.47 9.62
N GLY A 263 -22.38 7.14 9.85
CA GLY A 263 -21.67 6.19 9.01
C GLY A 263 -20.16 6.11 9.29
N VAL A 264 -19.70 6.63 10.42
CA VAL A 264 -18.32 6.48 10.90
C VAL A 264 -18.19 5.11 11.55
N ARG A 265 -17.18 4.33 11.15
CA ARG A 265 -16.83 3.07 11.82
C ARG A 265 -15.87 3.36 12.98
N ILE A 266 -16.16 2.84 14.16
CA ILE A 266 -15.28 2.96 15.31
C ILE A 266 -14.67 1.59 15.62
N ILE A 267 -13.36 1.56 15.88
CA ILE A 267 -12.60 0.36 16.24
C ILE A 267 -11.96 0.59 17.61
N ALA A 268 -12.28 -0.27 18.58
CA ALA A 268 -11.69 -0.24 19.90
C ALA A 268 -10.46 -1.15 19.97
N ILE A 269 -9.31 -0.55 20.35
CA ILE A 269 -8.02 -1.25 20.45
C ILE A 269 -7.54 -1.20 21.90
N ASN A 270 -6.72 -2.16 22.31
CA ASN A 270 -6.09 -2.14 23.62
C ASN A 270 -5.16 -0.92 23.76
N GLU A 271 -5.10 -0.41 24.97
CA GLU A 271 -4.18 0.64 25.36
C GLU A 271 -2.77 0.04 25.62
N GLU A 272 -1.76 0.75 25.13
CA GLU A 272 -0.35 0.44 25.37
C GLU A 272 0.35 1.74 25.77
N ASN A 273 0.87 1.81 27.01
CA ASN A 273 1.52 3.01 27.56
C ASN A 273 0.69 4.31 27.47
N GLY A 274 -0.62 4.24 27.74
CA GLY A 274 -1.52 5.40 27.68
C GLY A 274 -1.97 5.78 26.25
N HIS A 275 -1.64 4.98 25.24
CA HIS A 275 -1.96 5.24 23.85
C HIS A 275 -2.54 4.02 23.14
N ILE A 276 -3.07 4.21 21.93
CA ILE A 276 -3.51 3.12 21.05
C ILE A 276 -2.30 2.29 20.62
N SER A 277 -2.38 0.97 20.76
CA SER A 277 -1.36 0.06 20.18
C SER A 277 -1.38 0.14 18.65
N ILE A 278 -0.35 0.76 18.07
CA ILE A 278 -0.22 0.89 16.60
C ILE A 278 -0.18 -0.48 15.94
N LYS A 279 0.49 -1.45 16.56
CA LYS A 279 0.57 -2.83 16.06
C LYS A 279 -0.82 -3.46 15.89
N GLU A 280 -1.68 -3.36 16.91
CA GLU A 280 -3.04 -3.88 16.84
C GLU A 280 -3.90 -3.10 15.84
N ALA A 281 -3.75 -1.77 15.82
CA ALA A 281 -4.45 -0.91 14.86
C ALA A 281 -4.13 -1.29 13.40
N LEU A 282 -2.85 -1.46 13.08
CA LEU A 282 -2.42 -1.89 11.74
C LEU A 282 -2.94 -3.29 11.38
N LYS A 283 -2.93 -4.22 12.35
CA LYS A 283 -3.47 -5.57 12.15
C LYS A 283 -4.97 -5.50 11.82
N SER A 284 -5.75 -4.75 12.58
CA SER A 284 -7.19 -4.61 12.32
C SER A 284 -7.47 -3.92 10.98
N LEU A 285 -6.69 -2.88 10.61
CA LEU A 285 -6.82 -2.23 9.30
C LEU A 285 -6.55 -3.20 8.13
N ALA A 286 -5.61 -4.13 8.29
CA ALA A 286 -5.32 -5.14 7.28
C ALA A 286 -6.39 -6.25 7.23
N SER A 287 -6.72 -6.86 8.39
CA SER A 287 -7.60 -8.05 8.45
C SER A 287 -9.08 -7.71 8.29
N ASP A 288 -9.57 -6.67 9.00
CA ASP A 288 -11.01 -6.40 9.15
C ASP A 288 -11.52 -5.40 8.12
N ILE A 289 -10.63 -4.56 7.57
CA ILE A 289 -10.94 -3.52 6.59
C ILE A 289 -10.41 -3.86 5.21
N GLY A 290 -9.29 -4.58 5.11
CA GLY A 290 -8.63 -4.92 3.86
C GLY A 290 -7.70 -3.83 3.33
N ILE A 291 -7.25 -2.90 4.17
CA ILE A 291 -6.26 -1.88 3.78
C ILE A 291 -4.91 -2.55 3.58
N GLN A 292 -4.39 -2.50 2.37
CA GLN A 292 -3.06 -3.01 2.02
C GLN A 292 -1.99 -1.91 2.03
N ARG A 293 -2.36 -0.68 1.68
CA ARG A 293 -1.44 0.46 1.60
C ARG A 293 -2.00 1.60 2.41
N LEU A 294 -1.25 2.01 3.44
CA LEU A 294 -1.63 3.06 4.37
C LEU A 294 -0.70 4.26 4.20
N LEU A 295 -1.26 5.43 3.90
CA LEU A 295 -0.55 6.70 3.89
C LEU A 295 -0.69 7.36 5.26
N VAL A 296 0.41 7.67 5.91
CA VAL A 296 0.43 8.38 7.21
C VAL A 296 0.82 9.83 6.96
N GLU A 297 -0.17 10.72 7.10
CA GLU A 297 -0.01 12.19 7.00
C GLU A 297 -0.17 12.84 8.38
N GLY A 298 0.40 12.22 9.41
CA GLY A 298 0.31 12.70 10.77
C GLY A 298 1.28 13.84 11.10
N GLY A 299 1.16 14.41 12.29
CA GLY A 299 2.16 15.29 12.86
C GLY A 299 3.36 14.52 13.42
N GLY A 300 4.38 15.24 13.90
CA GLY A 300 5.65 14.65 14.35
C GLY A 300 5.52 13.53 15.39
N THR A 301 4.50 13.57 16.26
CA THR A 301 4.24 12.51 17.23
C THR A 301 3.83 11.20 16.56
N ILE A 302 2.93 11.25 15.57
CA ILE A 302 2.49 10.06 14.83
C ILE A 302 3.66 9.51 14.00
N HIS A 303 4.39 10.38 13.28
CA HIS A 303 5.56 9.96 12.52
C HIS A 303 6.59 9.26 13.42
N SER A 304 6.93 9.86 14.58
CA SER A 304 7.86 9.27 15.56
C SER A 304 7.39 7.89 16.02
N SER A 305 6.10 7.73 16.33
CA SER A 305 5.55 6.47 16.80
C SER A 305 5.65 5.36 15.75
N PHE A 306 5.36 5.69 14.48
CA PHE A 306 5.48 4.72 13.39
C PHE A 306 6.94 4.35 13.08
N ILE A 307 7.84 5.33 13.08
CA ILE A 307 9.27 5.14 12.83
C ILE A 307 9.90 4.34 13.97
N LYS A 308 9.70 4.75 15.24
CA LYS A 308 10.23 4.08 16.42
C LYS A 308 9.74 2.64 16.55
N GLY A 309 8.48 2.39 16.19
CA GLY A 309 7.87 1.05 16.23
C GLY A 309 8.30 0.13 15.07
N GLY A 310 9.09 0.61 14.09
CA GLY A 310 9.47 -0.17 12.91
C GLY A 310 8.27 -0.47 11.98
N PHE A 311 7.23 0.36 12.01
CA PHE A 311 6.03 0.18 11.21
C PHE A 311 6.08 0.89 9.86
N ALA A 312 7.00 1.85 9.68
CA ALA A 312 7.17 2.59 8.44
C ALA A 312 8.00 1.78 7.43
N ASP A 313 7.48 1.65 6.20
CA ASP A 313 8.18 0.97 5.10
C ASP A 313 8.80 1.97 4.12
N ARG A 314 8.10 3.08 3.82
CA ARG A 314 8.51 4.11 2.86
C ARG A 314 8.36 5.50 3.47
N ALA A 315 9.24 6.41 3.08
CA ALA A 315 9.12 7.85 3.29
C ALA A 315 8.95 8.57 1.93
N ALA A 316 7.96 9.45 1.85
CA ALA A 316 7.75 10.40 0.76
C ALA A 316 7.83 11.82 1.34
N LEU A 317 9.03 12.42 1.29
CA LEU A 317 9.33 13.70 1.92
C LEU A 317 9.35 14.81 0.87
N PHE A 318 8.45 15.77 1.02
CA PHE A 318 8.39 16.97 0.19
C PHE A 318 9.14 18.09 0.89
N ILE A 319 10.25 18.51 0.33
CA ILE A 319 11.19 19.47 0.92
C ILE A 319 11.06 20.80 0.17
N ALA A 320 10.58 21.81 0.88
CA ALA A 320 10.56 23.18 0.37
C ALA A 320 11.92 23.84 0.59
N PRO A 321 12.47 24.61 -0.39
CA PRO A 321 13.78 25.26 -0.27
C PRO A 321 13.68 26.54 0.56
N ARG A 322 13.27 26.40 1.82
CA ARG A 322 13.16 27.48 2.81
C ARG A 322 13.50 26.99 4.20
N PHE A 323 13.94 27.86 5.08
CA PHE A 323 14.24 27.58 6.47
C PHE A 323 13.15 28.14 7.36
N PHE A 324 12.75 27.38 8.37
CA PHE A 324 11.77 27.81 9.39
C PHE A 324 12.47 28.17 10.71
N GLY A 325 13.70 27.70 10.92
CA GLY A 325 14.44 27.88 12.18
C GLY A 325 13.80 27.09 13.32
N GLN A 326 13.31 27.79 14.34
CA GLN A 326 12.57 27.11 15.41
C GLN A 326 11.16 26.75 14.95
N GLY A 327 10.82 25.45 14.99
CA GLY A 327 9.54 24.94 14.53
C GLY A 327 9.25 23.55 15.09
N ILE A 328 8.16 22.96 14.59
CA ILE A 328 7.77 21.58 14.90
C ILE A 328 8.48 20.67 13.90
N GLY A 329 9.34 19.79 14.38
CA GLY A 329 10.09 18.85 13.55
C GLY A 329 9.25 17.71 12.96
N LEU A 330 9.81 17.07 11.94
CA LEU A 330 9.23 15.85 11.33
C LEU A 330 8.99 14.76 12.37
N THR A 331 9.89 14.64 13.36
CA THR A 331 9.80 13.72 14.50
C THR A 331 9.94 14.49 15.80
N ASN A 332 9.03 14.29 16.76
CA ASN A 332 9.04 15.02 18.03
C ASN A 332 9.65 14.23 19.19
N ASN A 333 9.52 12.91 19.20
CA ASN A 333 9.89 12.04 20.32
C ASN A 333 10.79 10.87 19.87
N LEU A 334 11.54 11.06 18.80
CA LEU A 334 12.55 10.10 18.37
C LEU A 334 13.83 10.42 19.12
N LEU A 335 14.02 9.74 20.27
CA LEU A 335 15.24 9.88 21.04
C LEU A 335 16.32 8.96 20.45
N VAL A 336 17.42 9.55 20.06
CA VAL A 336 18.63 8.87 19.59
C VAL A 336 19.78 9.33 20.48
N ASN A 337 20.45 8.40 21.14
CA ASN A 337 21.46 8.72 22.16
C ASN A 337 22.88 8.71 21.60
N ASN A 338 23.12 8.05 20.47
CA ASN A 338 24.42 7.96 19.81
C ASN A 338 24.27 7.76 18.30
N MET A 339 25.38 7.85 17.55
CA MET A 339 25.37 7.71 16.09
C MET A 339 25.00 6.30 15.63
N GLU A 340 25.33 5.26 16.39
CA GLU A 340 24.99 3.87 16.03
C GLU A 340 23.48 3.63 16.02
N GLU A 341 22.76 4.24 16.97
CA GLU A 341 21.31 4.16 17.01
C GLU A 341 20.63 4.80 15.78
N THR A 342 21.30 5.75 15.09
CA THR A 342 20.75 6.37 13.89
C THR A 342 20.56 5.38 12.75
N GLU A 343 21.34 4.30 12.70
CA GLU A 343 21.23 3.24 11.68
C GLU A 343 19.85 2.56 11.71
N ASN A 344 19.22 2.47 12.87
CA ASN A 344 17.88 1.91 13.03
C ASN A 344 16.80 2.74 12.31
N TYR A 345 17.11 3.98 11.95
CA TYR A 345 16.20 4.94 11.32
C TYR A 345 16.72 5.40 9.97
N SER A 346 17.73 4.73 9.44
CA SER A 346 18.33 5.07 8.15
C SER A 346 17.38 4.78 6.98
N LEU A 347 17.57 5.53 5.90
CA LEU A 347 16.75 5.47 4.71
C LEU A 347 17.65 5.19 3.49
N ARG A 348 17.22 4.25 2.64
CA ARG A 348 17.78 4.05 1.31
C ARG A 348 16.93 4.81 0.28
N ILE A 349 17.51 5.80 -0.38
CA ILE A 349 16.84 6.60 -1.39
C ILE A 349 16.49 5.72 -2.60
N ILE A 350 15.24 5.76 -3.05
CA ILE A 350 14.77 5.13 -4.27
C ILE A 350 14.97 6.10 -5.44
N ASN A 351 14.41 7.30 -5.31
CA ASN A 351 14.55 8.38 -6.29
C ASN A 351 14.30 9.75 -5.65
N THR A 352 14.68 10.77 -6.38
CA THR A 352 14.33 12.16 -6.11
C THR A 352 13.67 12.77 -7.34
N GLN A 353 12.76 13.72 -7.13
CA GLN A 353 12.04 14.41 -8.21
C GLN A 353 11.81 15.86 -7.84
N ASN A 354 12.05 16.77 -8.79
CA ASN A 354 11.65 18.17 -8.65
C ASN A 354 10.16 18.33 -8.95
N LEU A 355 9.43 19.00 -8.06
CA LEU A 355 8.02 19.32 -8.19
C LEU A 355 7.87 20.85 -8.09
N GLY A 356 8.01 21.52 -9.23
CA GLY A 356 8.22 22.96 -9.27
C GLY A 356 9.54 23.34 -8.58
N ASN A 357 9.46 24.16 -7.52
CA ASN A 357 10.62 24.53 -6.72
C ASN A 357 10.88 23.61 -5.51
N ASP A 358 10.02 22.63 -5.26
CA ASP A 358 10.17 21.69 -4.16
C ASP A 358 10.87 20.40 -4.62
N LEU A 359 11.53 19.72 -3.68
CA LEU A 359 12.14 18.41 -3.89
C LEU A 359 11.29 17.33 -3.24
N LEU A 360 10.87 16.32 -4.00
CA LEU A 360 10.37 15.06 -3.46
C LEU A 360 11.52 14.08 -3.30
N LEU A 361 11.72 13.58 -2.08
CA LEU A 361 12.60 12.48 -1.77
C LEU A 361 11.77 11.25 -1.45
N ASN A 362 11.90 10.20 -2.27
CA ASN A 362 11.32 8.88 -2.01
C ASN A 362 12.39 7.93 -1.49
N ALA A 363 12.14 7.33 -0.35
CA ALA A 363 13.08 6.39 0.27
C ALA A 363 12.35 5.24 0.96
N VAL A 364 13.02 4.12 1.17
CA VAL A 364 12.57 3.01 2.02
C VAL A 364 13.40 2.97 3.29
N PHE A 365 12.77 2.62 4.40
CA PHE A 365 13.49 2.42 5.66
C PHE A 365 14.40 1.21 5.55
N SER A 366 15.66 1.35 5.96
CA SER A 366 16.67 0.28 5.84
C SER A 366 16.36 -0.93 6.72
N ASN A 367 15.64 -0.74 7.82
CA ASN A 367 15.16 -1.78 8.70
C ASN A 367 13.80 -2.39 8.27
N ALA A 368 13.17 -1.84 7.22
CA ALA A 368 11.96 -2.46 6.68
C ALA A 368 12.34 -3.80 6.00
N PRO A 369 11.63 -4.90 6.30
CA PRO A 369 11.89 -6.17 5.64
C PRO A 369 11.83 -6.02 4.12
N GLU A 370 12.72 -6.71 3.41
CA GLU A 370 12.73 -6.70 1.94
C GLU A 370 11.40 -7.21 1.37
N LEU A 371 11.07 -6.75 0.16
CA LEU A 371 9.92 -7.23 -0.61
C LEU A 371 10.23 -8.54 -1.30
#